data_b14427b7f312d621aa16ad56c80928e0
#
_entry.id   b14427b7f312d621aa16ad56c80928e0
#
_cell.length_a   1.000
_cell.length_b   1.000
_cell.length_c   1.000
_cell.angle_alpha   90.00
_cell.angle_beta   90.00
_cell.angle_gamma   90.00
#
_symmetry.space_group_name_H-M   'P 1'
#
loop_
_entity.id
_entity.type
_entity.pdbx_description
1 polymer ?
#
loop_
_entity_poly.entity_id
_entity_poly.type
_entity_poly.pdbx_seq_one_letter_code
_entity_poly.pdbx_strand_id
1 'polypeptide(L)'
;MRRRDPLANPRPLIRRVYSYVAYRIGDGPDAEDVTSEVFERALRYRASYDESRGQPVPWLLGIARRCVDDALVRRPHVSSSEFSDQTSAEDLEGDAVRRLTVATAVNRLDERARDLLALRYGADLSAREIGEILGLKTNAVEVALHRTLTRVRSDLQEDRQDELSALSEPSSRTAP
;
A
#
# COMPACT_ATOMS: atom_id res chain seq x y z
N MET A 1 24.25 -8.05 28.06
CA MET A 1 24.14 -7.74 26.63
C MET A 1 23.06 -6.67 26.46
N ARG A 2 23.40 -5.44 26.03
CA ARG A 2 22.38 -4.38 25.83
C ARG A 2 21.55 -4.74 24.61
N ARG A 3 20.25 -4.98 24.81
CA ARG A 3 19.30 -5.12 23.70
C ARG A 3 19.32 -3.85 22.85
N ARG A 4 19.49 -3.99 21.56
CA ARG A 4 19.46 -2.87 20.63
C ARG A 4 18.03 -2.31 20.60
N ASP A 5 17.89 -1.00 20.79
CA ASP A 5 16.57 -0.36 20.70
C ASP A 5 16.09 -0.39 19.23
N PRO A 6 14.96 -1.07 18.93
CA PRO A 6 14.45 -1.15 17.57
C PRO A 6 14.04 0.20 17.00
N LEU A 7 13.85 1.22 17.84
CA LEU A 7 13.41 2.56 17.44
C LEU A 7 14.53 3.60 17.50
N ALA A 8 15.81 3.19 17.64
CA ALA A 8 16.95 4.11 17.78
C ALA A 8 17.11 5.07 16.58
N ASN A 9 16.66 4.69 15.39
CA ASN A 9 16.64 5.56 14.22
C ASN A 9 15.23 5.67 13.65
N PRO A 10 14.38 6.57 14.17
CA PRO A 10 12.95 6.57 13.85
C PRO A 10 12.61 7.09 12.44
N ARG A 11 13.39 8.03 11.88
CA ARG A 11 13.05 8.68 10.60
C ARG A 11 12.80 7.72 9.43
N PRO A 12 13.71 6.79 9.08
CA PRO A 12 13.47 5.85 8.00
C PRO A 12 12.34 4.87 8.33
N LEU A 13 12.14 4.55 9.60
CA LEU A 13 11.06 3.67 10.05
C LEU A 13 9.70 4.34 9.88
N ILE A 14 9.57 5.61 10.30
CA ILE A 14 8.34 6.41 10.14
C ILE A 14 7.97 6.48 8.67
N ARG A 15 8.91 6.83 7.77
CA ARG A 15 8.64 6.93 6.34
C ARG A 15 8.11 5.61 5.76
N ARG A 16 8.72 4.47 6.09
CA ARG A 16 8.30 3.15 5.58
C ARG A 16 6.93 2.74 6.13
N VAL A 17 6.67 2.96 7.40
CA VAL A 17 5.38 2.68 8.02
C VAL A 17 4.30 3.58 7.43
N TYR A 18 4.55 4.89 7.34
CA TYR A 18 3.62 5.83 6.73
C TYR A 18 3.28 5.47 5.29
N SER A 19 4.30 5.20 4.46
CA SER A 19 4.05 4.79 3.07
C SER A 19 3.22 3.52 2.97
N TYR A 20 3.45 2.53 3.84
CA TYR A 20 2.61 1.33 3.91
C TYR A 20 1.16 1.68 4.28
N VAL A 21 0.97 2.50 5.32
CA VAL A 21 -0.36 2.91 5.80
C VAL A 21 -1.10 3.69 4.73
N ALA A 22 -0.45 4.70 4.11
CA ALA A 22 -1.02 5.49 3.03
C ALA A 22 -1.40 4.64 1.82
N TYR A 23 -0.62 3.61 1.50
CA TYR A 23 -0.97 2.62 0.46
C TYR A 23 -2.24 1.83 0.77
N ARG A 24 -2.56 1.65 2.05
CA ARG A 24 -3.70 0.84 2.50
C ARG A 24 -4.99 1.64 2.70
N ILE A 25 -4.90 2.84 3.21
CA ILE A 25 -6.06 3.64 3.62
C ILE A 25 -6.14 5.02 2.97
N GLY A 26 -5.22 5.36 2.06
CA GLY A 26 -5.08 6.69 1.46
C GLY A 26 -4.11 7.57 2.23
N ASP A 27 -3.60 8.61 1.53
CA ASP A 27 -2.71 9.63 2.10
C ASP A 27 -3.52 10.65 2.90
N GLY A 28 -2.92 11.25 3.92
CA GLY A 28 -3.51 12.33 4.68
C GLY A 28 -3.66 12.07 6.18
N PRO A 29 -4.54 12.84 6.88
CA PRO A 29 -4.65 12.84 8.34
C PRO A 29 -4.92 11.45 8.94
N ASP A 30 -5.75 10.64 8.30
CA ASP A 30 -6.03 9.27 8.78
C ASP A 30 -4.77 8.38 8.73
N ALA A 31 -3.92 8.55 7.70
CA ALA A 31 -2.65 7.81 7.62
C ALA A 31 -1.64 8.30 8.67
N GLU A 32 -1.63 9.59 8.97
CA GLU A 32 -0.81 10.17 10.05
C GLU A 32 -1.24 9.64 11.41
N ASP A 33 -2.54 9.61 11.69
CA ASP A 33 -3.11 9.11 12.94
C ASP A 33 -2.79 7.62 13.14
N VAL A 34 -3.01 6.79 12.11
CA VAL A 34 -2.69 5.36 12.18
C VAL A 34 -1.19 5.13 12.32
N THR A 35 -0.37 5.92 11.63
CA THR A 35 1.10 5.85 11.78
C THR A 35 1.52 6.18 13.21
N SER A 36 0.96 7.21 13.81
CA SER A 36 1.20 7.59 15.20
C SER A 36 0.80 6.45 16.15
N GLU A 37 -0.38 5.86 15.96
CA GLU A 37 -0.84 4.69 16.72
C GLU A 37 0.13 3.50 16.63
N VAL A 38 0.70 3.26 15.43
CA VAL A 38 1.71 2.19 15.23
C VAL A 38 2.92 2.43 16.13
N PHE A 39 3.45 3.65 16.17
CA PHE A 39 4.63 3.96 16.99
C PHE A 39 4.32 3.98 18.49
N GLU A 40 3.12 4.40 18.89
CA GLU A 40 2.67 4.26 20.29
C GLU A 40 2.62 2.80 20.72
N ARG A 41 2.02 1.92 19.90
CA ARG A 41 2.00 0.48 20.14
C ARG A 41 3.41 -0.11 20.13
N ALA A 42 4.26 0.32 19.20
CA ALA A 42 5.66 -0.13 19.11
C ALA A 42 6.47 0.24 20.38
N LEU A 43 6.30 1.45 20.91
CA LEU A 43 6.92 1.88 22.16
C LEU A 43 6.44 1.02 23.34
N ARG A 44 5.16 0.72 23.41
CA ARG A 44 4.56 -0.13 24.46
C ARG A 44 5.07 -1.56 24.39
N TYR A 45 5.20 -2.10 23.18
CA TYR A 45 5.59 -3.49 22.94
C TYR A 45 7.06 -3.68 22.59
N ARG A 46 7.92 -2.65 22.72
CA ARG A 46 9.34 -2.72 22.32
C ARG A 46 10.13 -3.86 22.97
N ALA A 47 9.71 -4.31 24.16
CA ALA A 47 10.29 -5.45 24.84
C ALA A 47 10.04 -6.79 24.11
N SER A 48 9.03 -6.87 23.23
CA SER A 48 8.73 -8.04 22.42
C SER A 48 9.57 -8.14 21.14
N TYR A 49 10.30 -7.07 20.79
CA TYR A 49 11.21 -7.11 19.66
C TYR A 49 12.38 -8.06 19.96
N ASP A 50 12.61 -8.97 19.03
CA ASP A 50 13.71 -9.93 19.07
C ASP A 50 14.69 -9.65 17.92
N GLU A 51 15.85 -9.11 18.28
CA GLU A 51 16.92 -8.77 17.33
C GLU A 51 17.43 -10.00 16.54
N SER A 52 17.32 -11.20 17.11
CA SER A 52 17.70 -12.44 16.43
C SER A 52 16.79 -12.81 15.26
N ARG A 53 15.57 -12.27 15.23
CA ARG A 53 14.56 -12.50 14.20
C ARG A 53 14.65 -11.53 13.01
N GLY A 54 15.53 -10.53 13.07
CA GLY A 54 15.80 -9.63 11.94
C GLY A 54 15.67 -8.14 12.25
N GLN A 55 15.50 -7.36 11.19
CA GLN A 55 15.43 -5.91 11.25
C GLN A 55 14.12 -5.40 11.92
N PRO A 56 14.11 -4.16 12.46
CA PRO A 56 12.91 -3.60 13.11
C PRO A 56 11.71 -3.41 12.18
N VAL A 57 11.94 -3.21 10.87
CA VAL A 57 10.88 -2.88 9.91
C VAL A 57 9.82 -3.97 9.78
N PRO A 58 10.14 -5.28 9.57
CA PRO A 58 9.13 -6.32 9.55
C PRO A 58 8.31 -6.42 10.84
N TRP A 59 8.94 -6.22 11.99
CA TRP A 59 8.26 -6.21 13.28
C TRP A 59 7.27 -5.03 13.38
N LEU A 60 7.70 -3.81 13.00
CA LEU A 60 6.84 -2.62 12.97
C LEU A 60 5.66 -2.79 12.01
N LEU A 61 5.89 -3.35 10.84
CA LEU A 61 4.84 -3.58 9.85
C LEU A 61 3.86 -4.67 10.29
N GLY A 62 4.29 -5.62 11.11
CA GLY A 62 3.37 -6.53 11.81
C GLY A 62 2.41 -5.81 12.77
N ILE A 63 2.87 -4.71 13.41
CA ILE A 63 2.02 -3.83 14.22
C ILE A 63 1.13 -2.97 13.33
N ALA A 64 1.71 -2.37 12.27
CA ALA A 64 1.01 -1.49 11.35
C ALA A 64 -0.17 -2.18 10.66
N ARG A 65 -0.03 -3.43 10.24
CA ARG A 65 -1.12 -4.23 9.67
C ARG A 65 -2.34 -4.27 10.59
N ARG A 66 -2.12 -4.56 11.86
CA ARG A 66 -3.22 -4.61 12.84
C ARG A 66 -3.86 -3.25 13.06
N CYS A 67 -3.08 -2.16 13.09
CA CYS A 67 -3.62 -0.81 13.21
C CYS A 67 -4.46 -0.43 11.98
N VAL A 68 -4.00 -0.80 10.78
CA VAL A 68 -4.74 -0.59 9.53
C VAL A 68 -6.04 -1.42 9.53
N ASP A 69 -5.98 -2.71 9.89
CA ASP A 69 -7.16 -3.56 9.96
C ASP A 69 -8.19 -3.00 10.96
N ASP A 70 -7.76 -2.55 12.13
CA ASP A 70 -8.59 -1.87 13.13
C ASP A 70 -9.20 -0.57 12.58
N ALA A 71 -8.44 0.22 11.80
CA ALA A 71 -8.91 1.46 11.20
C ALA A 71 -9.96 1.21 10.11
N LEU A 72 -9.73 0.22 9.25
CA LEU A 72 -10.69 -0.18 8.19
C LEU A 72 -12.00 -0.70 8.76
N VAL A 73 -11.97 -1.44 9.88
CA VAL A 73 -13.19 -1.88 10.57
C VAL A 73 -13.96 -0.70 11.17
N ARG A 74 -13.26 0.27 11.74
CA ARG A 74 -13.88 1.47 12.32
C ARG A 74 -14.50 2.41 11.28
N ARG A 75 -13.93 2.45 10.07
CA ARG A 75 -14.32 3.36 8.98
C ARG A 75 -14.40 2.61 7.64
N PRO A 76 -15.44 1.81 7.40
CA PRO A 76 -15.54 0.98 6.19
C PRO A 76 -15.61 1.78 4.87
N HIS A 77 -15.71 3.11 4.93
CA HIS A 77 -15.81 4.01 3.77
C HIS A 77 -14.56 4.87 3.54
N VAL A 78 -13.45 4.61 4.21
CA VAL A 78 -12.17 5.22 3.82
C VAL A 78 -11.72 4.56 2.52
N SER A 79 -12.33 4.99 1.43
CA SER A 79 -11.83 4.72 0.09
C SER A 79 -10.44 5.33 0.00
N SER A 80 -9.49 4.56 -0.47
CA SER A 80 -8.16 5.00 -0.88
C SER A 80 -8.28 6.07 -1.97
N SER A 81 -8.59 7.31 -1.58
CA SER A 81 -8.51 8.46 -2.43
C SER A 81 -7.15 9.11 -2.23
N GLU A 82 -6.44 9.20 -3.33
CA GLU A 82 -5.20 9.93 -3.51
C GLU A 82 -3.92 9.26 -2.99
N PHE A 83 -3.33 8.42 -3.84
CA PHE A 83 -1.90 8.17 -3.81
C PHE A 83 -1.16 9.48 -4.09
N SER A 84 -0.73 10.19 -3.04
CA SER A 84 0.20 11.29 -3.16
C SER A 84 1.61 10.72 -3.17
N ASP A 85 2.15 10.51 -4.35
CA ASP A 85 3.58 10.31 -4.50
C ASP A 85 4.25 11.68 -4.53
N GLN A 86 5.15 11.95 -3.59
CA GLN A 86 6.02 13.14 -3.63
C GLN A 86 7.04 12.96 -4.76
N THR A 87 6.61 13.10 -5.99
CA THR A 87 7.50 13.14 -7.15
C THR A 87 7.23 14.43 -7.93
N SER A 88 8.29 15.19 -8.10
CA SER A 88 8.53 16.37 -8.91
C SER A 88 7.46 16.85 -9.90
N ALA A 89 7.22 18.15 -9.85
CA ALA A 89 6.21 18.93 -10.55
C ALA A 89 6.51 19.14 -12.05
N GLU A 90 6.46 18.12 -12.90
CA GLU A 90 6.69 18.37 -14.35
C GLU A 90 5.71 17.70 -15.34
N ASP A 91 4.65 17.03 -14.89
CA ASP A 91 3.55 16.63 -15.80
C ASP A 91 2.25 16.40 -15.00
N LEU A 92 1.63 17.51 -14.54
CA LEU A 92 0.59 17.46 -13.51
C LEU A 92 -0.74 16.83 -13.96
N GLU A 93 -1.16 16.97 -15.22
CA GLU A 93 -2.45 16.44 -15.67
C GLU A 93 -2.38 14.97 -16.10
N GLY A 94 -1.39 14.60 -16.90
CA GLY A 94 -1.21 13.23 -17.38
C GLY A 94 -0.90 12.24 -16.24
N ASP A 95 -0.13 12.69 -15.26
CA ASP A 95 0.21 11.88 -14.09
C ASP A 95 -0.96 11.73 -13.11
N ALA A 96 -1.81 12.75 -12.94
CA ALA A 96 -3.00 12.68 -12.10
C ALA A 96 -4.01 11.65 -12.65
N VAL A 97 -4.27 11.65 -13.95
CA VAL A 97 -5.13 10.67 -14.60
C VAL A 97 -4.58 9.26 -14.46
N ARG A 98 -3.28 9.06 -14.72
CA ARG A 98 -2.63 7.76 -14.55
C ARG A 98 -2.69 7.25 -13.11
N ARG A 99 -2.50 8.13 -12.12
CA ARG A 99 -2.61 7.79 -10.69
C ARG A 99 -4.01 7.35 -10.34
N LEU A 100 -5.04 8.06 -10.79
CA LEU A 100 -6.44 7.71 -10.57
C LEU A 100 -6.78 6.35 -11.19
N THR A 101 -6.32 6.10 -12.42
CA THR A 101 -6.54 4.83 -13.11
C THR A 101 -5.88 3.67 -12.36
N VAL A 102 -4.63 3.83 -11.93
CA VAL A 102 -3.92 2.82 -11.13
C VAL A 102 -4.60 2.62 -9.78
N ALA A 103 -5.00 3.70 -9.09
CA ALA A 103 -5.69 3.61 -7.81
C ALA A 103 -7.02 2.84 -7.95
N THR A 104 -7.77 3.09 -9.02
CA THR A 104 -9.02 2.37 -9.32
C THR A 104 -8.76 0.87 -9.52
N ALA A 105 -7.75 0.50 -10.31
CA ALA A 105 -7.38 -0.91 -10.53
C ALA A 105 -6.93 -1.59 -9.22
N VAL A 106 -6.16 -0.89 -8.38
CA VAL A 106 -5.74 -1.40 -7.06
C VAL A 106 -6.93 -1.57 -6.11
N ASN A 107 -7.93 -0.68 -6.16
CA ASN A 107 -9.13 -0.77 -5.35
C ASN A 107 -10.05 -1.94 -5.70
N ARG A 108 -9.97 -2.46 -6.93
CA ARG A 108 -10.68 -3.69 -7.36
C ARG A 108 -10.04 -4.97 -6.81
N LEU A 109 -8.81 -4.89 -6.30
CA LEU A 109 -8.14 -6.04 -5.69
C LEU A 109 -8.78 -6.41 -4.35
N ASP A 110 -8.68 -7.68 -4.00
CA ASP A 110 -9.01 -8.12 -2.66
C ASP A 110 -8.01 -7.56 -1.63
N GLU A 111 -8.39 -7.57 -0.36
CA GLU A 111 -7.63 -6.99 0.74
C GLU A 111 -6.22 -7.59 0.87
N ARG A 112 -6.10 -8.90 0.65
CA ARG A 112 -4.82 -9.60 0.73
C ARG A 112 -3.86 -9.17 -0.37
N ALA A 113 -4.36 -8.97 -1.59
CA ALA A 113 -3.58 -8.49 -2.72
C ALA A 113 -3.15 -7.03 -2.51
N ARG A 114 -4.04 -6.16 -1.99
CA ARG A 114 -3.71 -4.78 -1.62
C ARG A 114 -2.63 -4.72 -0.53
N ASP A 115 -2.76 -5.54 0.51
CA ASP A 115 -1.77 -5.63 1.59
C ASP A 115 -0.39 -6.06 1.05
N LEU A 116 -0.37 -7.02 0.14
CA LEU A 116 0.85 -7.51 -0.50
C LEU A 116 1.55 -6.41 -1.32
N LEU A 117 0.79 -5.62 -2.10
CA LEU A 117 1.34 -4.49 -2.85
C LEU A 117 1.85 -3.38 -1.91
N ALA A 118 1.11 -3.07 -0.85
CA ALA A 118 1.52 -2.08 0.13
C ALA A 118 2.83 -2.47 0.85
N LEU A 119 3.00 -3.74 1.21
CA LEU A 119 4.24 -4.25 1.78
C LEU A 119 5.41 -4.17 0.78
N ARG A 120 5.16 -4.51 -0.49
CA ARG A 120 6.19 -4.51 -1.52
C ARG A 120 6.59 -3.11 -1.95
N TYR A 121 5.64 -2.26 -2.30
CA TYR A 121 5.86 -0.96 -2.93
C TYR A 121 5.75 0.21 -1.95
N GLY A 122 4.86 0.15 -0.96
CA GLY A 122 4.76 1.15 0.09
C GLY A 122 5.91 1.05 1.09
N ALA A 123 6.13 -0.12 1.67
CA ALA A 123 7.17 -0.32 2.67
C ALA A 123 8.53 -0.75 2.10
N ASP A 124 8.65 -0.95 0.78
CA ASP A 124 9.87 -1.38 0.10
C ASP A 124 10.50 -2.65 0.71
N LEU A 125 9.67 -3.69 0.89
CA LEU A 125 10.11 -4.98 1.42
C LEU A 125 10.46 -5.97 0.32
N SER A 126 11.46 -6.80 0.60
CA SER A 126 11.75 -7.99 -0.20
C SER A 126 10.68 -9.07 -0.01
N ALA A 127 10.54 -9.99 -0.98
CA ALA A 127 9.63 -11.11 -0.87
C ALA A 127 9.90 -11.99 0.37
N ARG A 128 11.15 -12.09 0.80
CA ARG A 128 11.53 -12.78 2.02
C ARG A 128 10.96 -12.09 3.27
N GLU A 129 11.17 -10.78 3.42
CA GLU A 129 10.67 -10.00 4.56
C GLU A 129 9.13 -10.02 4.61
N ILE A 130 8.48 -9.93 3.45
CA ILE A 130 7.02 -10.09 3.33
C ILE A 130 6.60 -11.49 3.80
N GLY A 131 7.33 -12.52 3.40
CA GLY A 131 7.08 -13.89 3.83
C GLY A 131 7.18 -14.05 5.35
N GLU A 132 8.15 -13.41 5.99
CA GLU A 132 8.31 -13.41 7.45
C GLU A 132 7.11 -12.74 8.15
N ILE A 133 6.58 -11.64 7.60
CA ILE A 133 5.40 -10.93 8.14
C ILE A 133 4.11 -11.75 7.96
N LEU A 134 3.94 -12.35 6.78
CA LEU A 134 2.71 -13.04 6.40
C LEU A 134 2.69 -14.53 6.80
N GLY A 135 3.81 -15.07 7.30
CA GLY A 135 3.96 -16.50 7.56
C GLY A 135 3.98 -17.35 6.27
N LEU A 136 4.50 -16.80 5.17
CA LEU A 136 4.56 -17.44 3.85
C LEU A 136 6.00 -17.75 3.43
N LYS A 137 6.16 -18.74 2.55
CA LYS A 137 7.44 -18.99 1.90
C LYS A 137 7.73 -17.88 0.87
N THR A 138 8.98 -17.48 0.70
CA THR A 138 9.42 -16.46 -0.26
C THR A 138 8.85 -16.67 -1.66
N ASN A 139 8.97 -17.88 -2.19
CA ASN A 139 8.42 -18.23 -3.52
C ASN A 139 6.89 -18.06 -3.59
N ALA A 140 6.16 -18.34 -2.52
CA ALA A 140 4.71 -18.11 -2.49
C ALA A 140 4.38 -16.61 -2.57
N VAL A 141 5.18 -15.76 -1.94
CA VAL A 141 5.05 -14.30 -2.03
C VAL A 141 5.35 -13.82 -3.46
N GLU A 142 6.43 -14.30 -4.08
CA GLU A 142 6.80 -13.95 -5.46
C GLU A 142 5.70 -14.32 -6.46
N VAL A 143 5.15 -15.53 -6.35
CA VAL A 143 4.04 -15.99 -7.19
C VAL A 143 2.79 -15.12 -6.96
N ALA A 144 2.47 -14.81 -5.70
CA ALA A 144 1.32 -13.96 -5.38
C ALA A 144 1.50 -12.54 -5.93
N LEU A 145 2.68 -11.93 -5.77
CA LEU A 145 3.02 -10.62 -6.36
C LEU A 145 2.88 -10.64 -7.88
N HIS A 146 3.42 -11.66 -8.54
CA HIS A 146 3.33 -11.78 -9.99
C HIS A 146 1.87 -11.85 -10.46
N ARG A 147 1.05 -12.68 -9.83
CA ARG A 147 -0.39 -12.80 -10.14
C ARG A 147 -1.13 -11.49 -9.92
N THR A 148 -0.87 -10.82 -8.81
CA THR A 148 -1.50 -9.52 -8.48
C THR A 148 -1.14 -8.46 -9.51
N LEU A 149 0.14 -8.35 -9.89
CA LEU A 149 0.57 -7.38 -10.91
C LEU A 149 0.01 -7.70 -12.30
N THR A 150 -0.09 -8.98 -12.65
CA THR A 150 -0.71 -9.40 -13.92
C THR A 150 -2.17 -8.97 -13.95
N ARG A 151 -2.91 -9.16 -12.87
CA ARG A 151 -4.31 -8.74 -12.76
C ARG A 151 -4.45 -7.22 -12.89
N VAL A 152 -3.68 -6.44 -12.13
CA VAL A 152 -3.68 -4.96 -12.24
C VAL A 152 -3.39 -4.52 -13.68
N ARG A 153 -2.42 -5.16 -14.33
CA ARG A 153 -2.07 -4.83 -15.72
C ARG A 153 -3.22 -5.14 -16.69
N SER A 154 -3.93 -6.25 -16.49
CA SER A 154 -5.11 -6.62 -17.28
C SER A 154 -6.23 -5.59 -17.11
N ASP A 155 -6.56 -5.26 -15.86
CA ASP A 155 -7.60 -4.27 -15.52
C ASP A 155 -7.30 -2.90 -16.17
N LEU A 156 -6.03 -2.45 -16.13
CA LEU A 156 -5.60 -1.21 -16.78
C LEU A 156 -5.67 -1.24 -18.31
N GLN A 157 -5.52 -2.40 -18.93
CA GLN A 157 -5.66 -2.56 -20.38
C GLN A 157 -7.13 -2.55 -20.82
N GLU A 158 -8.00 -3.17 -20.05
CA GLU A 158 -9.44 -3.18 -20.27
C GLU A 158 -10.02 -1.76 -20.16
N ASP A 159 -9.71 -1.03 -19.07
CA ASP A 159 -10.14 0.36 -18.88
C ASP A 159 -9.71 1.26 -20.05
N ARG A 160 -8.48 1.09 -20.57
CA ARG A 160 -7.99 1.85 -21.74
C ARG A 160 -8.73 1.50 -23.05
N GLN A 161 -9.08 0.23 -23.24
CA GLN A 161 -9.83 -0.20 -24.42
C GLN A 161 -11.26 0.36 -24.40
N ASP A 162 -11.89 0.36 -23.24
CA ASP A 162 -13.24 0.92 -23.05
C ASP A 162 -13.26 2.42 -23.33
N GLU A 163 -12.26 3.19 -22.85
CA GLU A 163 -12.12 4.61 -23.15
C GLU A 163 -11.97 4.87 -24.66
N LEU A 164 -11.12 4.11 -25.36
CA LEU A 164 -10.91 4.24 -26.80
C LEU A 164 -12.18 3.88 -27.59
N SER A 165 -12.92 2.89 -27.15
CA SER A 165 -14.18 2.47 -27.78
C SER A 165 -15.25 3.55 -27.61
N ALA A 166 -15.36 4.15 -26.42
CA ALA A 166 -16.29 5.24 -26.14
C ALA A 166 -16.01 6.50 -26.98
N LEU A 167 -14.74 6.80 -27.26
CA LEU A 167 -14.34 7.92 -28.11
C LEU A 167 -14.55 7.64 -29.62
N SER A 168 -14.71 6.38 -30.01
CA SER A 168 -14.86 5.95 -31.40
C SER A 168 -16.31 5.86 -31.85
N GLU A 169 -17.29 5.99 -30.95
CA GLU A 169 -18.71 6.00 -31.31
C GLU A 169 -19.08 7.37 -31.89
N PRO A 170 -19.41 7.47 -33.20
CA PRO A 170 -19.87 8.73 -33.79
C PRO A 170 -21.22 9.10 -33.20
N SER A 171 -21.33 10.34 -32.71
CA SER A 171 -22.57 10.96 -32.23
C SER A 171 -23.62 10.98 -33.34
N SER A 172 -24.30 9.86 -33.57
CA SER A 172 -25.47 9.76 -34.45
C SER A 172 -26.73 10.12 -33.64
N ARG A 173 -26.85 11.40 -33.28
CA ARG A 173 -28.12 12.03 -32.94
C ARG A 173 -28.29 13.26 -33.75
N THR A 174 -28.67 13.08 -35.03
CA THR A 174 -29.39 14.09 -35.76
C THR A 174 -30.85 13.71 -35.67
N ALA A 175 -31.62 14.51 -34.95
CA ALA A 175 -33.07 14.50 -35.02
C ALA A 175 -33.53 15.42 -36.13
N PRO A 176 -34.62 15.13 -36.81
CA PRO A 176 -35.37 16.14 -37.53
C PRO A 176 -36.30 16.93 -36.63
#